data_0d6bf50fa5e5dbd5b0c16eaa9dcc079a
#
_entry.id   0d6bf50fa5e5dbd5b0c16eaa9dcc079a
#
_cell.length_a   1.000
_cell.length_b   1.000
_cell.length_c   1.000
_cell.angle_alpha   90.00
_cell.angle_beta   90.00
_cell.angle_gamma   90.00
#
_symmetry.space_group_name_H-M   'P 1'
#
loop_
_entity.id
_entity.type
_entity.pdbx_description
1 polymer ?
#
loop_
_entity_poly.entity_id
_entity_poly.type
_entity_poly.pdbx_seq_one_letter_code
_entity_poly.pdbx_strand_id
1 'polypeptide(L)'
;IIKQKGFVASLEVFPPKNDLNIDTAIPLLDELSTLKPDFISVTCGAGGTIQSDNTAKLCAHIKENYDTEPVAHFTCITSTKQQVADRLALLKEKGIENVLALRGDRPIEGLSISPEYTYAKELIKEIKAEDFCVAAACYPESHIDCGDLDAEIEHTKQKVEAGASFLISQLSFSSDIFLNYLSKLRNAGVDAPFLAGIMPILSKAQVERMIYMCGVSLPGNIVRILAKYQDNKEDLEKAGIEYACSQIETLKKEGVDGIHIYTMNKPHIAKALMQAARQ
;
A
#
# COMPACT_ATOMS: atom_id res chain seq x y z
N ILE A 1 -7.63 13.51 8.26
CA ILE A 1 -7.41 12.38 9.19
C ILE A 1 -5.95 12.37 9.65
N ILE A 2 -4.95 12.13 8.80
CA ILE A 2 -3.54 11.92 9.19
C ILE A 2 -3.02 13.08 10.03
N LYS A 3 -3.14 14.33 9.56
CA LYS A 3 -2.68 15.53 10.28
C LYS A 3 -3.38 15.79 11.61
N GLN A 4 -4.56 15.20 11.84
CA GLN A 4 -5.37 15.43 13.03
C GLN A 4 -5.14 14.38 14.12
N LYS A 5 -4.82 13.14 13.74
CA LYS A 5 -4.73 12.01 14.68
C LYS A 5 -3.31 11.76 15.21
N GLY A 6 -2.29 12.32 14.59
CA GLY A 6 -0.88 12.14 14.97
C GLY A 6 -0.31 10.76 14.60
N PHE A 7 -1.08 9.67 14.73
CA PHE A 7 -0.72 8.34 14.28
C PHE A 7 -1.94 7.65 13.66
N VAL A 8 -1.79 7.08 12.48
CA VAL A 8 -2.86 6.39 11.75
C VAL A 8 -2.53 4.92 11.49
N ALA A 9 -3.57 4.09 11.47
CA ALA A 9 -3.48 2.69 11.10
C ALA A 9 -4.51 2.37 10.03
N SER A 10 -4.04 1.91 8.90
CA SER A 10 -4.86 1.63 7.70
C SER A 10 -4.69 0.20 7.22
N LEU A 11 -5.65 -0.28 6.46
CA LEU A 11 -5.69 -1.64 5.93
C LEU A 11 -5.68 -1.62 4.42
N GLU A 12 -5.03 -2.60 3.80
CA GLU A 12 -5.13 -2.88 2.37
C GLU A 12 -5.94 -4.13 2.12
N VAL A 13 -6.83 -4.07 1.13
CA VAL A 13 -7.63 -5.21 0.67
C VAL A 13 -7.51 -5.38 -0.84
N PHE A 14 -7.65 -6.63 -1.28
CA PHE A 14 -7.69 -6.97 -2.70
C PHE A 14 -9.14 -7.18 -3.13
N PRO A 15 -9.56 -6.60 -4.27
CA PRO A 15 -10.85 -6.92 -4.85
C PRO A 15 -10.89 -8.39 -5.28
N PRO A 16 -12.10 -8.98 -5.42
CA PRO A 16 -12.26 -10.31 -6.01
C PRO A 16 -11.60 -10.38 -7.39
N LYS A 17 -10.94 -11.50 -7.67
CA LYS A 17 -10.31 -11.75 -8.98
C LYS A 17 -11.39 -11.95 -10.04
N ASN A 18 -11.07 -11.50 -11.29
CA ASN A 18 -11.85 -11.81 -12.50
C ASN A 18 -13.34 -11.53 -12.34
N ASP A 19 -13.85 -10.39 -12.63
CA ASP A 19 -15.28 -10.01 -12.68
C ASP A 19 -16.26 -10.73 -11.72
N LEU A 20 -15.72 -11.43 -10.71
CA LEU A 20 -16.51 -12.00 -9.61
C LEU A 20 -17.23 -10.84 -8.91
N ASN A 21 -18.48 -11.11 -8.56
CA ASN A 21 -19.30 -10.15 -7.84
C ASN A 21 -18.59 -9.68 -6.56
N ILE A 22 -18.58 -8.38 -6.31
CA ILE A 22 -17.99 -7.76 -5.10
C ILE A 22 -18.62 -8.33 -3.82
N ASP A 23 -19.83 -8.87 -3.88
CA ASP A 23 -20.53 -9.49 -2.73
C ASP A 23 -19.68 -10.55 -2.03
N THR A 24 -18.77 -11.19 -2.76
CA THR A 24 -17.83 -12.17 -2.17
C THR A 24 -16.79 -11.53 -1.24
N ALA A 25 -16.55 -10.22 -1.34
CA ALA A 25 -15.64 -9.47 -0.47
C ALA A 25 -16.36 -8.79 0.71
N ILE A 26 -17.68 -8.67 0.68
CA ILE A 26 -18.45 -7.98 1.73
C ILE A 26 -18.23 -8.60 3.12
N PRO A 27 -18.31 -9.92 3.32
CA PRO A 27 -18.07 -10.51 4.66
C PRO A 27 -16.68 -10.19 5.22
N LEU A 28 -15.67 -10.10 4.36
CA LEU A 28 -14.33 -9.68 4.74
C LEU A 28 -14.32 -8.21 5.18
N LEU A 29 -14.95 -7.33 4.40
CA LEU A 29 -15.03 -5.90 4.71
C LEU A 29 -15.82 -5.63 5.99
N ASP A 30 -16.92 -6.34 6.22
CA ASP A 30 -17.69 -6.28 7.45
C ASP A 30 -16.81 -6.58 8.68
N GLU A 31 -16.01 -7.64 8.61
CA GLU A 31 -15.10 -7.99 9.71
C GLU A 31 -13.98 -6.95 9.89
N LEU A 32 -13.35 -6.50 8.80
CA LEU A 32 -12.29 -5.51 8.84
C LEU A 32 -12.76 -4.14 9.33
N SER A 33 -13.96 -3.71 8.98
CA SER A 33 -14.53 -2.43 9.44
C SER A 33 -14.69 -2.36 10.95
N THR A 34 -14.97 -3.49 11.60
CA THR A 34 -15.06 -3.58 13.08
C THR A 34 -13.76 -3.21 13.78
N LEU A 35 -12.63 -3.31 13.10
CA LEU A 35 -11.31 -2.93 13.61
C LEU A 35 -11.09 -1.41 13.61
N LYS A 36 -12.04 -0.65 13.04
CA LYS A 36 -12.03 0.81 12.93
C LYS A 36 -10.73 1.37 12.36
N PRO A 37 -10.27 0.91 11.18
CA PRO A 37 -9.12 1.49 10.52
C PRO A 37 -9.39 2.95 10.17
N ASP A 38 -8.33 3.76 10.09
CA ASP A 38 -8.45 5.18 9.71
C ASP A 38 -8.82 5.36 8.25
N PHE A 39 -8.42 4.41 7.42
CA PHE A 39 -8.90 4.23 6.05
C PHE A 39 -8.64 2.78 5.56
N ILE A 40 -9.33 2.38 4.51
CA ILE A 40 -9.08 1.10 3.82
C ILE A 40 -8.69 1.41 2.38
N SER A 41 -7.50 0.96 1.96
CA SER A 41 -7.13 1.01 0.55
C SER A 41 -7.58 -0.24 -0.21
N VAL A 42 -8.02 -0.05 -1.43
CA VAL A 42 -8.48 -1.12 -2.32
C VAL A 42 -7.56 -1.19 -3.52
N THR A 43 -6.86 -2.33 -3.69
CA THR A 43 -5.92 -2.48 -4.80
C THR A 43 -6.65 -2.50 -6.15
N CYS A 44 -5.97 -2.06 -7.20
CA CYS A 44 -6.36 -2.36 -8.57
C CYS A 44 -5.60 -3.60 -9.05
N GLY A 45 -6.14 -4.32 -10.03
CA GLY A 45 -5.57 -5.58 -10.51
C GLY A 45 -4.05 -5.54 -10.70
N ALA A 46 -3.37 -6.55 -10.15
CA ALA A 46 -1.93 -6.68 -10.27
C ALA A 46 -1.52 -7.06 -11.71
N GLY A 47 -0.35 -6.59 -12.15
CA GLY A 47 0.29 -7.06 -13.39
C GLY A 47 -0.30 -6.53 -14.70
N GLY A 48 -0.84 -5.30 -14.71
CA GLY A 48 -1.27 -4.65 -15.96
C GLY A 48 -2.49 -5.30 -16.62
N THR A 49 -3.24 -6.12 -15.90
CA THR A 49 -4.54 -6.63 -16.37
C THR A 49 -5.53 -5.48 -16.55
N ILE A 50 -6.52 -5.68 -17.44
CA ILE A 50 -7.63 -4.75 -17.61
C ILE A 50 -8.19 -4.42 -16.22
N GLN A 51 -8.14 -3.13 -15.87
CA GLN A 51 -8.56 -2.68 -14.55
C GLN A 51 -10.07 -2.87 -14.45
N SER A 52 -10.49 -3.79 -13.58
CA SER A 52 -11.91 -4.02 -13.36
C SER A 52 -12.51 -2.86 -12.56
N ASP A 53 -13.78 -2.56 -12.78
CA ASP A 53 -14.56 -1.58 -12.00
C ASP A 53 -14.71 -1.99 -10.51
N ASN A 54 -14.19 -3.17 -10.14
CA ASN A 54 -14.32 -3.73 -8.79
C ASN A 54 -13.66 -2.85 -7.72
N THR A 55 -12.53 -2.19 -8.03
CA THR A 55 -11.91 -1.24 -7.11
C THR A 55 -12.85 -0.09 -6.78
N ALA A 56 -13.44 0.55 -7.79
CA ALA A 56 -14.39 1.65 -7.60
C ALA A 56 -15.68 1.19 -6.87
N LYS A 57 -16.18 0.00 -7.20
CA LYS A 57 -17.36 -0.58 -6.54
C LYS A 57 -17.10 -0.89 -5.06
N LEU A 58 -15.95 -1.48 -4.73
CA LEU A 58 -15.59 -1.75 -3.33
C LEU A 58 -15.33 -0.46 -2.55
N CYS A 59 -14.66 0.52 -3.14
CA CYS A 59 -14.49 1.83 -2.51
C CYS A 59 -15.84 2.50 -2.23
N ALA A 60 -16.77 2.47 -3.17
CA ALA A 60 -18.13 2.98 -2.97
C ALA A 60 -18.85 2.23 -1.82
N HIS A 61 -18.78 0.90 -1.81
CA HIS A 61 -19.35 0.09 -0.73
C HIS A 61 -18.76 0.45 0.64
N ILE A 62 -17.43 0.63 0.73
CA ILE A 62 -16.77 1.06 1.98
C ILE A 62 -17.29 2.44 2.41
N LYS A 63 -17.38 3.41 1.49
CA LYS A 63 -17.84 4.77 1.78
C LYS A 63 -19.28 4.82 2.26
N GLU A 64 -20.14 4.00 1.67
CA GLU A 64 -21.59 3.99 1.93
C GLU A 64 -21.97 3.24 3.21
N ASN A 65 -21.22 2.18 3.58
CA ASN A 65 -21.64 1.25 4.62
C ASN A 65 -20.80 1.30 5.89
N TYR A 66 -19.59 1.90 5.85
CA TYR A 66 -18.70 1.94 7.02
C TYR A 66 -18.26 3.38 7.33
N ASP A 67 -18.04 3.67 8.60
CA ASP A 67 -17.42 4.94 9.05
C ASP A 67 -15.90 4.90 8.83
N THR A 68 -15.52 4.70 7.56
CA THR A 68 -14.12 4.50 7.15
C THR A 68 -13.92 5.06 5.74
N GLU A 69 -12.87 5.86 5.55
CA GLU A 69 -12.56 6.41 4.23
C GLU A 69 -11.92 5.35 3.32
N PRO A 70 -12.41 5.19 2.07
CA PRO A 70 -11.71 4.38 1.07
C PRO A 70 -10.58 5.15 0.40
N VAL A 71 -9.52 4.43 0.00
CA VAL A 71 -8.46 4.93 -0.87
C VAL A 71 -8.36 4.00 -2.09
N ALA A 72 -8.72 4.50 -3.27
CA ALA A 72 -8.66 3.72 -4.49
C ALA A 72 -7.23 3.65 -5.04
N HIS A 73 -6.68 2.46 -5.26
CA HIS A 73 -5.44 2.33 -6.03
C HIS A 73 -5.70 2.67 -7.49
N PHE A 74 -4.75 3.36 -8.11
CA PHE A 74 -4.89 3.84 -9.47
C PHE A 74 -3.55 3.75 -10.20
N THR A 75 -3.48 2.99 -11.29
CA THR A 75 -2.25 2.80 -12.08
C THR A 75 -2.35 3.45 -13.46
N CYS A 76 -1.22 3.86 -14.04
CA CYS A 76 -1.18 4.57 -15.31
C CYS A 76 -0.34 3.89 -16.41
N ILE A 77 0.53 2.93 -16.11
CA ILE A 77 1.51 2.41 -17.07
C ILE A 77 0.93 1.90 -18.38
N THR A 78 -0.31 1.40 -18.38
CA THR A 78 -1.00 0.90 -19.58
C THR A 78 -2.17 1.79 -20.01
N SER A 79 -2.38 2.93 -19.36
CA SER A 79 -3.56 3.78 -19.55
C SER A 79 -3.25 4.98 -20.45
N THR A 80 -4.20 5.36 -21.30
CA THR A 80 -4.21 6.67 -21.98
C THR A 80 -4.74 7.76 -21.04
N LYS A 81 -4.50 9.02 -21.37
CA LYS A 81 -5.07 10.17 -20.61
C LYS A 81 -6.59 10.14 -20.59
N GLN A 82 -7.22 9.76 -21.68
CA GLN A 82 -8.67 9.63 -21.73
C GLN A 82 -9.17 8.55 -20.76
N GLN A 83 -8.52 7.38 -20.71
CA GLN A 83 -8.87 6.31 -19.78
C GLN A 83 -8.65 6.74 -18.32
N VAL A 84 -7.62 7.54 -18.03
CA VAL A 84 -7.40 8.11 -16.71
C VAL A 84 -8.53 9.07 -16.35
N ALA A 85 -8.89 10.01 -17.26
CA ALA A 85 -9.96 10.96 -17.04
C ALA A 85 -11.33 10.27 -16.80
N ASP A 86 -11.68 9.28 -17.63
CA ASP A 86 -12.92 8.51 -17.50
C ASP A 86 -13.02 7.81 -16.13
N ARG A 87 -11.92 7.23 -15.67
CA ARG A 87 -11.86 6.53 -14.37
C ARG A 87 -11.91 7.50 -13.19
N LEU A 88 -11.28 8.67 -13.29
CA LEU A 88 -11.39 9.71 -12.27
C LEU A 88 -12.82 10.22 -12.18
N ALA A 89 -13.50 10.41 -13.33
CA ALA A 89 -14.92 10.78 -13.36
C ALA A 89 -15.79 9.72 -12.65
N LEU A 90 -15.53 8.43 -12.90
CA LEU A 90 -16.23 7.32 -12.23
C LEU A 90 -16.02 7.35 -10.71
N LEU A 91 -14.79 7.59 -10.24
CA LEU A 91 -14.53 7.69 -8.80
C LEU A 91 -15.28 8.87 -8.17
N LYS A 92 -15.30 10.02 -8.83
CA LYS A 92 -16.06 11.21 -8.38
C LYS A 92 -17.57 10.92 -8.32
N GLU A 93 -18.12 10.29 -9.35
CA GLU A 93 -19.54 9.89 -9.37
C GLU A 93 -19.91 9.02 -8.16
N LYS A 94 -18.96 8.17 -7.74
CA LYS A 94 -19.13 7.31 -6.55
C LYS A 94 -18.75 7.98 -5.22
N GLY A 95 -18.46 9.26 -5.21
CA GLY A 95 -18.09 10.01 -4.00
C GLY A 95 -16.73 9.65 -3.42
N ILE A 96 -15.84 9.03 -4.19
CA ILE A 96 -14.49 8.67 -3.75
C ILE A 96 -13.58 9.89 -3.89
N GLU A 97 -12.92 10.25 -2.81
CA GLU A 97 -12.11 11.47 -2.71
C GLU A 97 -10.61 11.19 -2.56
N ASN A 98 -10.22 9.93 -2.29
CA ASN A 98 -8.83 9.56 -1.98
C ASN A 98 -8.30 8.52 -2.95
N VAL A 99 -7.12 8.76 -3.50
CA VAL A 99 -6.49 7.90 -4.51
C VAL A 99 -5.02 7.64 -4.17
N LEU A 100 -4.59 6.39 -4.23
CA LEU A 100 -3.18 6.02 -4.24
C LEU A 100 -2.69 5.92 -5.69
N ALA A 101 -1.91 6.91 -6.11
CA ALA A 101 -1.38 7.01 -7.46
C ALA A 101 -0.11 6.16 -7.63
N LEU A 102 -0.17 5.23 -8.55
CA LEU A 102 0.89 4.26 -8.85
C LEU A 102 1.27 4.30 -10.33
N ARG A 103 2.53 4.02 -10.65
CA ARG A 103 2.90 3.73 -12.03
C ARG A 103 2.20 2.45 -12.49
N GLY A 104 2.23 1.43 -11.67
CA GLY A 104 1.89 0.06 -11.97
C GLY A 104 3.12 -0.75 -12.37
N ASP A 105 2.99 -2.08 -12.29
CA ASP A 105 4.02 -3.02 -12.70
C ASP A 105 4.13 -3.09 -14.21
N ARG A 106 5.30 -3.49 -14.73
CA ARG A 106 5.46 -3.75 -16.15
C ARG A 106 4.46 -4.82 -16.59
N PRO A 107 3.72 -4.58 -17.69
CA PRO A 107 2.70 -5.51 -18.11
C PRO A 107 3.31 -6.85 -18.53
N ILE A 108 2.59 -7.92 -18.25
CA ILE A 108 2.88 -9.27 -18.76
C ILE A 108 2.70 -9.26 -20.29
N GLU A 109 3.34 -10.20 -20.98
CA GLU A 109 3.28 -10.33 -22.45
C GLU A 109 1.87 -10.06 -23.03
N GLY A 110 1.81 -9.17 -24.02
CA GLY A 110 0.58 -8.85 -24.78
C GLY A 110 -0.05 -7.50 -24.46
N LEU A 111 0.36 -6.80 -23.42
CA LEU A 111 -0.09 -5.43 -23.14
C LEU A 111 1.03 -4.43 -23.40
N SER A 112 0.70 -3.35 -24.13
CA SER A 112 1.66 -2.29 -24.42
C SER A 112 1.74 -1.28 -23.27
N ILE A 113 2.96 -0.83 -22.96
CA ILE A 113 3.18 0.34 -22.10
C ILE A 113 2.62 1.57 -22.83
N SER A 114 1.83 2.37 -22.11
CA SER A 114 1.34 3.63 -22.66
C SER A 114 2.49 4.63 -22.82
N PRO A 115 2.58 5.34 -23.95
CA PRO A 115 3.57 6.40 -24.12
C PRO A 115 3.22 7.68 -23.35
N GLU A 116 2.02 7.76 -22.76
CA GLU A 116 1.51 8.97 -22.13
C GLU A 116 1.96 9.15 -20.68
N TYR A 117 2.38 8.04 -20.02
CA TYR A 117 2.86 8.04 -18.65
C TYR A 117 4.16 7.22 -18.52
N THR A 118 5.18 7.85 -17.97
CA THR A 118 6.45 7.18 -17.66
C THR A 118 6.55 6.88 -16.17
N TYR A 119 6.08 7.81 -15.34
CA TYR A 119 6.19 7.74 -13.87
C TYR A 119 4.88 8.16 -13.19
N ALA A 120 4.70 7.71 -11.95
CA ALA A 120 3.54 8.05 -11.14
C ALA A 120 3.37 9.56 -10.89
N LYS A 121 4.45 10.36 -10.91
CA LYS A 121 4.39 11.82 -10.72
C LYS A 121 3.54 12.55 -11.76
N GLU A 122 3.47 12.01 -12.99
CA GLU A 122 2.64 12.57 -14.06
C GLU A 122 1.16 12.34 -13.76
N LEU A 123 0.84 11.11 -13.35
CA LEU A 123 -0.50 10.75 -12.89
C LEU A 123 -0.93 11.57 -11.66
N ILE A 124 -0.03 11.77 -10.68
CA ILE A 124 -0.31 12.55 -9.46
C ILE A 124 -0.77 13.96 -9.80
N LYS A 125 -0.12 14.63 -10.78
CA LYS A 125 -0.50 15.98 -11.23
C LYS A 125 -1.92 16.01 -11.78
N GLU A 126 -2.29 15.03 -12.59
CA GLU A 126 -3.63 14.95 -13.19
C GLU A 126 -4.69 14.66 -12.13
N ILE A 127 -4.45 13.70 -11.24
CA ILE A 127 -5.38 13.38 -10.14
C ILE A 127 -5.56 14.61 -9.22
N LYS A 128 -4.45 15.32 -8.93
CA LYS A 128 -4.49 16.51 -8.07
C LYS A 128 -5.27 17.67 -8.69
N ALA A 129 -5.19 17.83 -10.02
CA ALA A 129 -5.96 18.84 -10.75
C ALA A 129 -7.47 18.59 -10.69
N GLU A 130 -7.89 17.38 -10.38
CA GLU A 130 -9.28 16.94 -10.20
C GLU A 130 -9.73 16.95 -8.72
N ASP A 131 -8.99 17.65 -7.83
CA ASP A 131 -9.29 17.87 -6.41
C ASP A 131 -9.31 16.62 -5.51
N PHE A 132 -8.72 15.51 -5.94
CA PHE A 132 -8.55 14.35 -5.08
C PHE A 132 -7.45 14.57 -4.01
N CYS A 133 -7.59 13.88 -2.88
CA CYS A 133 -6.51 13.65 -1.95
C CYS A 133 -5.64 12.52 -2.49
N VAL A 134 -4.37 12.81 -2.77
CA VAL A 134 -3.48 11.86 -3.45
C VAL A 134 -2.46 11.29 -2.48
N ALA A 135 -2.41 9.96 -2.37
CA ALA A 135 -1.30 9.23 -1.79
C ALA A 135 -0.30 8.82 -2.88
N ALA A 136 0.96 8.69 -2.53
CA ALA A 136 1.99 8.14 -3.41
C ALA A 136 2.74 7.00 -2.74
N ALA A 137 3.14 6.00 -3.53
CA ALA A 137 4.04 4.96 -3.06
C ALA A 137 5.48 5.48 -2.96
N CYS A 138 6.23 4.99 -1.94
CA CYS A 138 7.65 5.20 -1.78
C CYS A 138 8.35 3.89 -1.39
N TYR A 139 9.66 3.80 -1.58
CA TYR A 139 10.38 2.54 -1.56
C TYR A 139 11.61 2.64 -0.63
N PRO A 140 11.50 2.19 0.63
CA PRO A 140 12.58 2.30 1.62
C PRO A 140 13.88 1.58 1.25
N GLU A 141 13.77 0.56 0.40
CA GLU A 141 14.93 -0.20 -0.11
C GLU A 141 15.22 0.11 -1.59
N SER A 142 14.69 1.23 -2.11
CA SER A 142 14.66 1.59 -3.53
C SER A 142 13.75 0.69 -4.36
N HIS A 143 13.17 1.25 -5.41
CA HIS A 143 12.40 0.46 -6.37
C HIS A 143 13.35 -0.45 -7.17
N ILE A 144 12.93 -1.69 -7.46
CA ILE A 144 13.75 -2.69 -8.15
C ILE A 144 14.32 -2.19 -9.50
N ASP A 145 13.58 -1.33 -10.21
CA ASP A 145 14.05 -0.71 -11.45
C ASP A 145 14.99 0.49 -11.21
N CYS A 146 15.08 1.04 -9.98
CA CYS A 146 15.90 2.19 -9.65
C CYS A 146 17.28 1.78 -9.13
N GLY A 147 17.31 0.88 -8.12
CA GLY A 147 18.54 0.32 -7.55
C GLY A 147 19.42 1.32 -6.78
N ASP A 148 18.98 2.59 -6.63
CA ASP A 148 19.70 3.66 -5.96
C ASP A 148 18.78 4.40 -4.98
N LEU A 149 19.18 4.44 -3.71
CA LEU A 149 18.34 5.02 -2.66
C LEU A 149 18.27 6.55 -2.72
N ASP A 150 19.35 7.22 -3.11
CA ASP A 150 19.34 8.69 -3.17
C ASP A 150 18.51 9.16 -4.38
N ALA A 151 18.54 8.43 -5.49
CA ALA A 151 17.62 8.64 -6.61
C ALA A 151 16.17 8.37 -6.22
N GLU A 152 15.90 7.34 -5.40
CA GLU A 152 14.54 7.05 -4.91
C GLU A 152 14.00 8.16 -3.98
N ILE A 153 14.86 8.76 -3.14
CA ILE A 153 14.51 9.94 -2.34
C ILE A 153 14.09 11.10 -3.23
N GLU A 154 14.87 11.38 -4.30
CA GLU A 154 14.53 12.43 -5.26
C GLU A 154 13.22 12.13 -6.01
N HIS A 155 13.00 10.88 -6.42
CA HIS A 155 11.74 10.49 -7.04
C HIS A 155 10.55 10.68 -6.09
N THR A 156 10.72 10.35 -4.81
CA THR A 156 9.66 10.55 -3.80
C THR A 156 9.40 12.04 -3.56
N LYS A 157 10.44 12.87 -3.50
CA LYS A 157 10.29 14.33 -3.44
C LYS A 157 9.49 14.87 -4.63
N GLN A 158 9.81 14.45 -5.85
CA GLN A 158 9.07 14.86 -7.04
C GLN A 158 7.59 14.42 -7.01
N LYS A 159 7.25 13.28 -6.40
CA LYS A 159 5.86 12.86 -6.19
C LYS A 159 5.12 13.81 -5.24
N VAL A 160 5.78 14.24 -4.16
CA VAL A 160 5.21 15.21 -3.21
C VAL A 160 5.05 16.58 -3.85
N GLU A 161 6.06 17.07 -4.59
CA GLU A 161 5.99 18.31 -5.36
C GLU A 161 4.90 18.27 -6.44
N ALA A 162 4.62 17.11 -7.00
CA ALA A 162 3.53 16.90 -7.96
C ALA A 162 2.13 16.96 -7.31
N GLY A 163 2.02 16.91 -5.97
CA GLY A 163 0.78 17.07 -5.23
C GLY A 163 0.40 15.89 -4.33
N ALA A 164 1.28 14.92 -4.12
CA ALA A 164 1.00 13.85 -3.16
C ALA A 164 0.91 14.42 -1.73
N SER A 165 -0.18 14.10 -1.04
CA SER A 165 -0.50 14.62 0.29
C SER A 165 0.08 13.77 1.42
N PHE A 166 0.35 12.49 1.16
CA PHE A 166 0.98 11.54 2.07
C PHE A 166 1.62 10.37 1.31
N LEU A 167 2.46 9.64 2.00
CA LEU A 167 3.23 8.54 1.45
C LEU A 167 2.85 7.21 2.09
N ILE A 168 2.71 6.16 1.29
CA ILE A 168 2.60 4.78 1.73
C ILE A 168 3.84 4.03 1.22
N SER A 169 4.60 3.43 2.12
CA SER A 169 5.81 2.74 1.69
C SER A 169 5.53 1.32 1.19
N GLN A 170 6.40 0.85 0.30
CA GLN A 170 6.56 -0.58 0.07
C GLN A 170 6.94 -1.27 1.39
N LEU A 171 6.61 -2.55 1.53
CA LEU A 171 7.00 -3.33 2.69
C LEU A 171 8.52 -3.35 2.86
N SER A 172 8.97 -3.44 4.10
CA SER A 172 10.31 -3.89 4.46
C SER A 172 10.23 -4.75 5.73
N PHE A 173 11.10 -5.74 5.82
CA PHE A 173 11.18 -6.60 7.00
C PHE A 173 12.08 -6.01 8.11
N SER A 174 12.57 -4.77 7.95
CA SER A 174 13.43 -4.09 8.93
C SER A 174 12.88 -2.73 9.31
N SER A 175 12.67 -2.50 10.62
CA SER A 175 12.30 -1.18 11.14
C SER A 175 13.40 -0.14 10.89
N ASP A 176 14.67 -0.53 10.98
CA ASP A 176 15.80 0.38 10.76
C ASP A 176 15.82 0.93 9.33
N ILE A 177 15.42 0.12 8.35
CA ILE A 177 15.33 0.54 6.95
C ILE A 177 14.26 1.63 6.79
N PHE A 178 13.07 1.44 7.38
CA PHE A 178 12.04 2.48 7.38
C PHE A 178 12.51 3.79 8.03
N LEU A 179 13.15 3.69 9.19
CA LEU A 179 13.62 4.86 9.95
C LEU A 179 14.75 5.60 9.23
N ASN A 180 15.70 4.86 8.64
CA ASN A 180 16.76 5.45 7.83
C ASN A 180 16.17 6.17 6.59
N TYR A 181 15.21 5.53 5.91
CA TYR A 181 14.55 6.14 4.76
C TYR A 181 13.79 7.41 5.15
N LEU A 182 13.01 7.36 6.23
CA LEU A 182 12.28 8.53 6.74
C LEU A 182 13.22 9.67 7.10
N SER A 183 14.34 9.37 7.78
CA SER A 183 15.38 10.37 8.08
C SER A 183 15.95 11.02 6.82
N LYS A 184 16.27 10.23 5.79
CA LYS A 184 16.72 10.75 4.49
C LYS A 184 15.67 11.62 3.81
N LEU A 185 14.40 11.22 3.83
CA LEU A 185 13.30 12.04 3.29
C LEU A 185 13.21 13.39 3.99
N ARG A 186 13.23 13.42 5.33
CA ARG A 186 13.19 14.66 6.10
C ARG A 186 14.38 15.57 5.80
N ASN A 187 15.59 14.99 5.70
CA ASN A 187 16.80 15.74 5.31
C ASN A 187 16.72 16.31 3.87
N ALA A 188 15.97 15.66 2.98
CA ALA A 188 15.70 16.14 1.63
C ALA A 188 14.55 17.19 1.56
N GLY A 189 13.97 17.57 2.70
CA GLY A 189 12.87 18.54 2.80
C GLY A 189 11.48 17.96 2.45
N VAL A 190 11.31 16.66 2.56
CA VAL A 190 10.01 15.99 2.36
C VAL A 190 9.32 15.81 3.71
N ASP A 191 8.33 16.68 4.00
CA ASP A 191 7.56 16.67 5.27
C ASP A 191 6.20 15.97 5.15
N ALA A 192 5.89 15.40 3.99
CA ALA A 192 4.65 14.65 3.80
C ALA A 192 4.55 13.49 4.80
N PRO A 193 3.37 13.24 5.41
CA PRO A 193 3.18 12.11 6.30
C PRO A 193 3.59 10.79 5.67
N PHE A 194 4.28 9.94 6.44
CA PHE A 194 4.82 8.67 6.00
C PHE A 194 4.16 7.51 6.75
N LEU A 195 3.53 6.59 6.02
CA LEU A 195 2.94 5.37 6.55
C LEU A 195 3.81 4.18 6.15
N ALA A 196 4.33 3.47 7.15
CA ALA A 196 5.14 2.28 6.90
C ALA A 196 4.26 1.09 6.50
N GLY A 197 4.57 0.48 5.37
CA GLY A 197 3.88 -0.71 4.85
C GLY A 197 4.32 -1.97 5.59
N ILE A 198 3.43 -2.59 6.36
CA ILE A 198 3.73 -3.78 7.18
C ILE A 198 3.05 -5.01 6.61
N MET A 199 3.85 -6.01 6.30
CA MET A 199 3.38 -7.33 5.84
C MET A 199 3.89 -8.44 6.77
N PRO A 200 3.01 -9.25 7.38
CA PRO A 200 3.45 -10.36 8.19
C PRO A 200 4.00 -11.50 7.33
N ILE A 201 4.88 -12.28 7.90
CA ILE A 201 5.43 -13.48 7.28
C ILE A 201 4.48 -14.64 7.50
N LEU A 202 3.99 -15.23 6.42
CA LEU A 202 3.02 -16.33 6.48
C LEU A 202 3.59 -17.64 5.92
N SER A 203 4.60 -17.56 5.06
CA SER A 203 5.27 -18.72 4.49
C SER A 203 6.61 -18.32 3.86
N LYS A 204 7.50 -19.30 3.70
CA LYS A 204 8.77 -19.11 2.99
C LYS A 204 8.55 -18.67 1.54
N ALA A 205 7.60 -19.29 0.85
CA ALA A 205 7.28 -18.93 -0.54
C ALA A 205 6.79 -17.48 -0.69
N GLN A 206 6.03 -16.95 0.30
CA GLN A 206 5.64 -15.54 0.32
C GLN A 206 6.87 -14.64 0.45
N VAL A 207 7.78 -14.93 1.36
CA VAL A 207 9.01 -14.13 1.55
C VAL A 207 9.88 -14.15 0.29
N GLU A 208 10.10 -15.31 -0.29
CA GLU A 208 10.83 -15.46 -1.55
C GLU A 208 10.19 -14.61 -2.65
N ARG A 209 8.86 -14.67 -2.79
CA ARG A 209 8.14 -13.86 -3.76
C ARG A 209 8.33 -12.36 -3.52
N MET A 210 8.31 -11.89 -2.27
CA MET A 210 8.49 -10.46 -1.96
C MET A 210 9.92 -10.01 -2.28
N ILE A 211 10.93 -10.84 -2.04
CA ILE A 211 12.32 -10.56 -2.44
C ILE A 211 12.40 -10.35 -3.96
N TYR A 212 11.84 -11.27 -4.74
CA TYR A 212 11.89 -11.20 -6.21
C TYR A 212 11.06 -10.07 -6.80
N MET A 213 9.89 -9.78 -6.23
CA MET A 213 8.98 -8.76 -6.79
C MET A 213 9.29 -7.35 -6.33
N CYS A 214 9.70 -7.20 -5.07
CA CYS A 214 9.84 -5.90 -4.44
C CYS A 214 11.30 -5.52 -4.16
N GLY A 215 12.25 -6.44 -4.33
CA GLY A 215 13.67 -6.19 -4.07
C GLY A 215 14.00 -6.02 -2.58
N VAL A 216 13.14 -6.51 -1.68
CA VAL A 216 13.32 -6.30 -0.23
C VAL A 216 14.40 -7.20 0.35
N SER A 217 15.12 -6.69 1.33
CA SER A 217 16.16 -7.41 2.06
C SER A 217 15.57 -8.49 2.98
N LEU A 218 16.35 -9.52 3.25
CA LEU A 218 16.00 -10.57 4.19
C LEU A 218 16.85 -10.45 5.46
N PRO A 219 16.35 -9.80 6.54
CA PRO A 219 17.08 -9.67 7.79
C PRO A 219 17.34 -11.00 8.47
N GLY A 220 18.47 -11.10 9.21
CA GLY A 220 18.86 -12.33 9.92
C GLY A 220 17.79 -12.86 10.91
N ASN A 221 16.96 -11.98 11.48
CA ASN A 221 15.84 -12.39 12.33
C ASN A 221 14.80 -13.19 11.55
N ILE A 222 14.48 -12.75 10.33
CA ILE A 222 13.55 -13.46 9.46
C ILE A 222 14.10 -14.81 9.03
N VAL A 223 15.39 -14.86 8.68
CA VAL A 223 16.06 -16.14 8.36
C VAL A 223 15.93 -17.13 9.51
N ARG A 224 16.14 -16.66 10.76
CA ARG A 224 15.98 -17.51 11.96
C ARG A 224 14.55 -18.01 12.18
N ILE A 225 13.56 -17.14 11.97
CA ILE A 225 12.13 -17.51 12.05
C ILE A 225 11.80 -18.59 11.00
N LEU A 226 12.20 -18.36 9.75
CA LEU A 226 11.97 -19.29 8.65
C LEU A 226 12.67 -20.66 8.90
N ALA A 227 13.91 -20.64 9.36
CA ALA A 227 14.64 -21.88 9.67
C ALA A 227 14.04 -22.66 10.84
N LYS A 228 13.59 -21.94 11.89
CA LYS A 228 13.04 -22.57 13.10
C LYS A 228 11.68 -23.24 12.85
N TYR A 229 10.85 -22.62 12.02
CA TYR A 229 9.46 -23.03 11.83
C TYR A 229 9.15 -23.55 10.42
N GLN A 230 10.18 -23.92 9.63
CA GLN A 230 10.05 -24.32 8.23
C GLN A 230 9.03 -25.46 7.99
N ASP A 231 8.88 -26.38 8.94
CA ASP A 231 8.02 -27.57 8.85
C ASP A 231 6.67 -27.40 9.55
N ASN A 232 6.44 -26.25 10.21
CA ASN A 232 5.20 -25.96 10.93
C ASN A 232 4.61 -24.61 10.48
N LYS A 233 3.62 -24.66 9.60
CA LYS A 233 2.98 -23.47 9.03
C LYS A 233 2.28 -22.59 10.06
N GLU A 234 1.64 -23.20 11.07
CA GLU A 234 0.90 -22.45 12.09
C GLU A 234 1.87 -21.67 12.99
N ASP A 235 2.94 -22.32 13.45
CA ASP A 235 3.96 -21.65 14.25
C ASP A 235 4.72 -20.59 13.45
N LEU A 236 4.94 -20.80 12.13
CA LEU A 236 5.56 -19.81 11.26
C LEU A 236 4.66 -18.58 11.11
N GLU A 237 3.36 -18.76 10.86
CA GLU A 237 2.40 -17.68 10.75
C GLU A 237 2.33 -16.88 12.07
N LYS A 238 2.26 -17.58 13.21
CA LYS A 238 2.25 -16.96 14.53
C LYS A 238 3.51 -16.13 14.77
N ALA A 239 4.69 -16.71 14.56
CA ALA A 239 5.96 -15.99 14.72
C ALA A 239 6.10 -14.81 13.75
N GLY A 240 5.57 -14.93 12.54
CA GLY A 240 5.54 -13.86 11.53
C GLY A 240 4.62 -12.70 11.94
N ILE A 241 3.48 -12.99 12.52
CA ILE A 241 2.56 -11.98 13.07
C ILE A 241 3.21 -11.29 14.28
N GLU A 242 3.80 -12.04 15.22
CA GLU A 242 4.51 -11.48 16.39
C GLU A 242 5.64 -10.55 15.96
N TYR A 243 6.40 -10.93 14.94
CA TYR A 243 7.45 -10.09 14.38
C TYR A 243 6.90 -8.80 13.79
N ALA A 244 5.82 -8.86 13.02
CA ALA A 244 5.18 -7.68 12.44
C ALA A 244 4.59 -6.76 13.52
N CYS A 245 4.02 -7.29 14.59
CA CYS A 245 3.59 -6.50 15.76
C CYS A 245 4.76 -5.76 16.40
N SER A 246 5.89 -6.43 16.61
CA SER A 246 7.10 -5.81 17.16
C SER A 246 7.66 -4.70 16.24
N GLN A 247 7.57 -4.86 14.91
CA GLN A 247 7.90 -3.76 13.99
C GLN A 247 6.98 -2.55 14.17
N ILE A 248 5.67 -2.77 14.28
CA ILE A 248 4.68 -1.71 14.50
C ILE A 248 4.98 -0.94 15.78
N GLU A 249 5.21 -1.65 16.90
CA GLU A 249 5.55 -1.03 18.19
C GLU A 249 6.82 -0.19 18.11
N THR A 250 7.86 -0.71 17.45
CA THR A 250 9.12 0.02 17.23
C THR A 250 8.89 1.28 16.41
N LEU A 251 8.23 1.18 15.26
CA LEU A 251 8.00 2.30 14.37
C LEU A 251 7.12 3.38 15.00
N LYS A 252 6.10 2.98 15.75
CA LYS A 252 5.24 3.90 16.50
C LYS A 252 6.02 4.67 17.57
N LYS A 253 6.87 3.97 18.34
CA LYS A 253 7.74 4.58 19.35
C LYS A 253 8.72 5.58 18.75
N GLU A 254 9.26 5.29 17.58
CA GLU A 254 10.20 6.16 16.84
C GLU A 254 9.49 7.29 16.08
N GLY A 255 8.16 7.42 16.17
CA GLY A 255 7.41 8.58 15.71
C GLY A 255 7.11 8.60 14.22
N VAL A 256 6.92 7.44 13.56
CA VAL A 256 6.35 7.43 12.20
C VAL A 256 4.90 7.93 12.23
N ASP A 257 4.43 8.55 11.15
CA ASP A 257 3.08 9.14 11.10
C ASP A 257 1.96 8.06 11.06
N GLY A 258 2.29 6.82 10.75
CA GLY A 258 1.34 5.71 10.76
C GLY A 258 1.86 4.44 10.11
N ILE A 259 0.98 3.45 10.07
CA ILE A 259 1.23 2.17 9.41
C ILE A 259 0.14 1.85 8.39
N HIS A 260 0.53 1.12 7.37
CA HIS A 260 -0.35 0.56 6.37
C HIS A 260 -0.21 -0.96 6.35
N ILE A 261 -1.26 -1.67 6.74
CA ILE A 261 -1.23 -3.12 6.94
C ILE A 261 -1.68 -3.84 5.68
N TYR A 262 -0.79 -4.63 5.10
CA TYR A 262 -1.09 -5.58 4.02
C TYR A 262 -1.81 -6.78 4.61
N THR A 263 -3.14 -6.76 4.61
CA THR A 263 -3.98 -7.76 5.31
C THR A 263 -3.93 -9.15 4.68
N MET A 264 -3.51 -9.26 3.44
CA MET A 264 -3.60 -10.47 2.62
C MET A 264 -5.04 -11.05 2.57
N ASN A 265 -6.05 -10.17 2.76
CA ASN A 265 -7.47 -10.51 2.93
C ASN A 265 -7.71 -11.54 4.06
N LYS A 266 -6.91 -11.47 5.12
CA LYS A 266 -7.01 -12.36 6.29
C LYS A 266 -7.38 -11.53 7.54
N PRO A 267 -8.63 -11.59 8.02
CA PRO A 267 -9.10 -10.77 9.14
C PRO A 267 -8.31 -10.97 10.44
N HIS A 268 -7.92 -12.21 10.76
CA HIS A 268 -7.17 -12.49 11.98
C HIS A 268 -5.79 -11.80 12.00
N ILE A 269 -5.16 -11.65 10.84
CA ILE A 269 -3.91 -10.89 10.68
C ILE A 269 -4.18 -9.41 10.92
N ALA A 270 -5.15 -8.86 10.22
CA ALA A 270 -5.53 -7.46 10.38
C ALA A 270 -5.84 -7.13 11.84
N LYS A 271 -6.57 -8.02 12.53
CA LYS A 271 -6.91 -7.87 13.95
C LYS A 271 -5.67 -7.78 14.84
N ALA A 272 -4.73 -8.71 14.68
CA ALA A 272 -3.52 -8.74 15.50
C ALA A 272 -2.66 -7.48 15.30
N LEU A 273 -2.44 -7.07 14.04
CA LEU A 273 -1.62 -5.91 13.70
C LEU A 273 -2.31 -4.58 14.07
N MET A 274 -3.63 -4.48 13.91
CA MET A 274 -4.39 -3.32 14.38
C MET A 274 -4.37 -3.19 15.92
N GLN A 275 -4.38 -4.30 16.64
CA GLN A 275 -4.22 -4.27 18.13
C GLN A 275 -2.85 -3.69 18.51
N ALA A 276 -1.76 -4.14 17.89
CA ALA A 276 -0.42 -3.59 18.13
C ALA A 276 -0.34 -2.09 17.78
N ALA A 277 -1.01 -1.66 16.71
CA ALA A 277 -1.04 -0.25 16.31
C ALA A 277 -1.81 0.64 17.28
N ARG A 278 -2.81 0.11 17.99
CA ARG A 278 -3.67 0.86 18.92
C ARG A 278 -3.17 0.89 20.36
N GLN A 279 -2.29 -0.04 20.77
CA GLN A 279 -1.61 -0.02 22.05
C GLN A 279 -0.57 1.10 22.12
#